data_b50192248c70e04a388673bd80e65349
#
_entry.id   b50192248c70e04a388673bd80e65349
#
_cell.length_a   1.000
_cell.length_b   1.000
_cell.length_c   1.000
_cell.angle_alpha   90.00
_cell.angle_beta   90.00
_cell.angle_gamma   90.00
#
_symmetry.space_group_name_H-M   'P 1'
#
loop_
_entity.id
_entity.type
_entity.pdbx_description
1 polymer ?
#
loop_
_entity_poly.entity_id
_entity_poly.type
_entity_poly.pdbx_seq_one_letter_code
_entity_poly.pdbx_strand_id
1 'polypeptide(L)'
;MNIKPVYLYSDNPSKSLNIPKVIESLAKLNIHSEFKGNFFEYLKLNSNEQQVLYNKISQTLIEDIEREKYRLDTISANPNTNNKVLYDGFLFTGVVNKYFMSNLHWSLNNINIIFTDRLLCTFENKRYHARVILMGQPTFISTSGLVEAPAKPREYYFLKAQFIAAGKNVEQLDEYFSGQYVEYNDPKTTDILVSYALQSIFYELTGKPFCSNNKCCLFNSHWQKDVLEIQYKAKLCKQHQKLLDY
;
A
#
# COMPACT_ATOMS: atom_id res chain seq x y z
N MET A 1 2.08 -26.30 -6.57
CA MET A 1 2.88 -25.63 -5.51
C MET A 1 1.97 -25.40 -4.33
N ASN A 2 2.30 -25.87 -3.14
CA ASN A 2 1.37 -25.69 -2.01
C ASN A 2 1.51 -24.24 -1.49
N ILE A 3 0.51 -23.40 -1.73
CA ILE A 3 0.53 -22.01 -1.30
C ILE A 3 0.35 -21.98 0.22
N LYS A 4 1.27 -21.30 0.91
CA LYS A 4 1.17 -21.10 2.36
C LYS A 4 -0.12 -20.36 2.72
N PRO A 5 -0.75 -20.62 3.87
CA PRO A 5 -1.90 -19.84 4.34
C PRO A 5 -1.58 -18.35 4.38
N VAL A 6 -2.52 -17.52 3.94
CA VAL A 6 -2.39 -16.06 3.91
C VAL A 6 -3.17 -15.47 5.07
N TYR A 7 -2.48 -14.80 5.99
CA TYR A 7 -3.11 -14.09 7.11
C TYR A 7 -3.17 -12.60 6.82
N LEU A 8 -4.38 -12.07 6.87
CA LEU A 8 -4.68 -10.68 6.61
C LEU A 8 -4.93 -9.95 7.93
N TYR A 9 -4.36 -8.79 8.07
CA TYR A 9 -4.53 -7.92 9.24
C TYR A 9 -4.93 -6.52 8.80
N SER A 10 -5.48 -5.74 9.73
CA SER A 10 -5.77 -4.32 9.53
C SER A 10 -5.03 -3.43 10.53
N ASP A 11 -4.62 -2.26 10.09
CA ASP A 11 -4.14 -1.14 10.91
C ASP A 11 -4.81 0.14 10.38
N ASN A 12 -6.06 0.35 10.81
CA ASN A 12 -6.91 1.48 10.39
C ASN A 12 -6.89 1.75 8.88
N PRO A 13 -7.19 0.76 8.02
CA PRO A 13 -7.24 0.99 6.58
C PRO A 13 -8.42 1.91 6.22
N SER A 14 -8.38 2.45 4.98
CA SER A 14 -9.50 3.21 4.42
C SER A 14 -10.83 2.46 4.56
N LYS A 15 -11.91 3.21 4.82
CA LYS A 15 -13.29 2.68 4.91
C LYS A 15 -13.76 2.00 3.62
N SER A 16 -13.16 2.32 2.47
CA SER A 16 -13.45 1.69 1.17
C SER A 16 -12.82 0.29 1.03
N LEU A 17 -11.92 -0.11 1.93
CA LEU A 17 -11.36 -1.46 1.92
C LEU A 17 -12.33 -2.46 2.58
N ASN A 18 -12.77 -3.44 1.81
CA ASN A 18 -13.58 -4.56 2.25
C ASN A 18 -12.73 -5.84 2.30
N ILE A 19 -12.19 -6.18 3.48
CA ILE A 19 -11.34 -7.37 3.66
C ILE A 19 -12.07 -8.69 3.34
N PRO A 20 -13.33 -8.90 3.74
CA PRO A 20 -14.11 -10.07 3.27
C PRO A 20 -14.10 -10.25 1.75
N LYS A 21 -14.24 -9.16 0.97
CA LYS A 21 -14.17 -9.20 -0.50
C LYS A 21 -12.77 -9.56 -1.00
N VAL A 22 -11.70 -9.13 -0.30
CA VAL A 22 -10.32 -9.57 -0.62
C VAL A 22 -10.20 -11.08 -0.44
N ILE A 23 -10.67 -11.63 0.69
CA ILE A 23 -10.67 -13.07 0.97
C ILE A 23 -11.42 -13.84 -0.11
N GLU A 24 -12.64 -13.40 -0.47
CA GLU A 24 -13.42 -14.01 -1.54
C GLU A 24 -12.67 -14.01 -2.88
N SER A 25 -12.00 -12.91 -3.21
CA SER A 25 -11.24 -12.78 -4.45
C SER A 25 -10.03 -13.71 -4.48
N LEU A 26 -9.32 -13.88 -3.37
CA LEU A 26 -8.21 -14.82 -3.22
C LEU A 26 -8.70 -16.27 -3.28
N ALA A 27 -9.86 -16.58 -2.66
CA ALA A 27 -10.46 -17.92 -2.68
C ALA A 27 -10.83 -18.36 -4.11
N LYS A 28 -11.27 -17.45 -5.00
CA LYS A 28 -11.52 -17.73 -6.43
C LYS A 28 -10.26 -18.18 -7.18
N LEU A 29 -9.08 -17.90 -6.63
CA LEU A 29 -7.76 -18.32 -7.15
C LEU A 29 -7.19 -19.51 -6.36
N ASN A 30 -8.00 -20.23 -5.57
CA ASN A 30 -7.60 -21.33 -4.70
C ASN A 30 -6.55 -20.92 -3.63
N ILE A 31 -6.51 -19.65 -3.25
CA ILE A 31 -5.61 -19.13 -2.21
C ILE A 31 -6.39 -19.09 -0.89
N HIS A 32 -6.01 -19.94 0.06
CA HIS A 32 -6.59 -19.91 1.40
C HIS A 32 -6.12 -18.68 2.18
N SER A 33 -7.06 -17.85 2.63
CA SER A 33 -6.75 -16.65 3.40
C SER A 33 -7.72 -16.45 4.56
N GLU A 34 -7.23 -15.85 5.65
CA GLU A 34 -7.98 -15.63 6.89
C GLU A 34 -7.70 -14.23 7.45
N PHE A 35 -8.73 -13.53 7.88
CA PHE A 35 -8.58 -12.25 8.58
C PHE A 35 -8.33 -12.47 10.07
N LYS A 36 -7.25 -11.92 10.59
CA LYS A 36 -6.81 -12.06 11.99
C LYS A 36 -7.16 -10.84 12.88
N GLY A 37 -7.86 -9.85 12.32
CA GLY A 37 -8.26 -8.65 13.06
C GLY A 37 -7.26 -7.50 12.97
N ASN A 38 -7.31 -6.60 13.97
CA ASN A 38 -6.35 -5.51 14.07
C ASN A 38 -4.96 -6.05 14.40
N PHE A 39 -3.96 -5.58 13.66
CA PHE A 39 -2.59 -6.08 13.78
C PHE A 39 -1.96 -5.82 15.15
N PHE A 40 -2.12 -4.60 15.68
CA PHE A 40 -1.52 -4.25 16.98
C PHE A 40 -2.21 -4.94 18.15
N GLU A 41 -3.51 -5.21 18.07
CA GLU A 41 -4.23 -6.03 19.03
C GLU A 41 -3.80 -7.51 18.96
N TYR A 42 -3.56 -8.00 17.73
CA TYR A 42 -3.07 -9.36 17.50
C TYR A 42 -1.73 -9.64 18.17
N LEU A 43 -0.86 -8.64 18.30
CA LEU A 43 0.43 -8.77 19.00
C LEU A 43 0.28 -9.07 20.49
N LYS A 44 -0.89 -8.82 21.10
CA LYS A 44 -1.18 -9.07 22.52
C LYS A 44 -0.14 -8.47 23.47
N LEU A 45 0.40 -7.33 23.15
CA LEU A 45 1.36 -6.60 23.99
C LEU A 45 0.66 -6.04 25.21
N ASN A 46 1.36 -6.03 26.36
CA ASN A 46 0.88 -5.31 27.53
C ASN A 46 0.97 -3.79 27.33
N SER A 47 0.37 -3.00 28.21
CA SER A 47 0.28 -1.53 28.07
C SER A 47 1.65 -0.86 27.95
N ASN A 48 2.66 -1.32 28.68
CA ASN A 48 4.02 -0.77 28.61
C ASN A 48 4.69 -1.09 27.27
N GLU A 49 4.55 -2.32 26.81
CA GLU A 49 5.09 -2.75 25.48
C GLU A 49 4.41 -1.99 24.35
N GLN A 50 3.09 -1.80 24.42
CA GLN A 50 2.34 -0.99 23.46
C GLN A 50 2.87 0.46 23.41
N GLN A 51 3.05 1.08 24.59
CA GLN A 51 3.57 2.45 24.66
C GLN A 51 4.99 2.54 24.07
N VAL A 52 5.85 1.56 24.37
CA VAL A 52 7.21 1.50 23.82
C VAL A 52 7.17 1.33 22.28
N LEU A 53 6.29 0.46 21.77
CA LEU A 53 6.12 0.25 20.34
C LEU A 53 5.64 1.53 19.64
N TYR A 54 4.60 2.20 20.17
CA TYR A 54 4.11 3.46 19.60
C TYR A 54 5.15 4.58 19.63
N ASN A 55 5.93 4.69 20.72
CA ASN A 55 7.03 5.64 20.79
C ASN A 55 8.11 5.37 19.74
N LYS A 56 8.41 4.10 19.44
CA LYS A 56 9.34 3.74 18.36
C LYS A 56 8.76 3.98 16.99
N ILE A 57 7.48 3.75 16.78
CA ILE A 57 6.80 4.07 15.52
C ILE A 57 6.82 5.59 15.29
N SER A 58 6.59 6.41 16.32
CA SER A 58 6.67 7.87 16.17
C SER A 58 8.07 8.37 15.80
N GLN A 59 9.14 7.65 16.14
CA GLN A 59 10.50 7.95 15.71
C GLN A 59 10.77 7.64 14.22
N THR A 60 9.84 6.95 13.54
CA THR A 60 9.94 6.69 12.10
C THR A 60 9.24 7.75 11.25
N LEU A 61 8.70 8.80 11.88
CA LEU A 61 8.09 9.92 11.20
C LEU A 61 9.12 10.73 10.41
N ILE A 62 8.74 11.11 9.19
CA ILE A 62 9.54 12.02 8.37
C ILE A 62 9.21 13.45 8.79
N GLU A 63 10.18 14.19 9.30
CA GLU A 63 10.01 15.57 9.77
C GLU A 63 9.73 16.54 8.61
N ASP A 64 9.05 17.64 8.88
CA ASP A 64 8.67 18.64 7.87
C ASP A 64 9.89 19.27 7.17
N ILE A 65 10.99 19.48 7.90
CA ILE A 65 12.27 19.98 7.34
C ILE A 65 12.81 19.04 6.26
N GLU A 66 12.69 17.72 6.47
CA GLU A 66 13.11 16.74 5.48
C GLU A 66 12.15 16.70 4.28
N ARG A 67 10.86 16.92 4.51
CA ARG A 67 9.84 17.01 3.44
C ARG A 67 10.12 18.16 2.49
N GLU A 68 10.46 19.35 3.01
CA GLU A 68 10.81 20.51 2.21
C GLU A 68 12.13 20.30 1.46
N LYS A 69 13.15 19.77 2.15
CA LYS A 69 14.48 19.52 1.58
C LYS A 69 14.45 18.53 0.42
N TYR A 70 13.61 17.50 0.51
CA TYR A 70 13.56 16.41 -0.47
C TYR A 70 12.36 16.48 -1.41
N ARG A 71 11.70 17.64 -1.51
CA ARG A 71 10.60 17.94 -2.42
C ARG A 71 9.63 16.75 -2.56
N LEU A 72 8.80 16.53 -1.56
CA LEU A 72 7.68 15.60 -1.63
C LEU A 72 6.55 16.20 -2.48
N ASP A 73 6.90 16.71 -3.65
CA ASP A 73 6.01 17.45 -4.57
C ASP A 73 4.84 16.62 -5.11
N THR A 74 4.85 15.32 -4.88
CA THR A 74 3.82 14.39 -5.38
C THR A 74 2.68 14.17 -4.39
N ILE A 75 2.86 14.52 -3.12
CA ILE A 75 1.78 14.40 -2.14
C ILE A 75 0.81 15.54 -2.38
N SER A 76 -0.42 15.18 -2.77
CA SER A 76 -1.42 16.17 -3.16
C SER A 76 -1.62 17.21 -2.06
N ALA A 77 -1.58 18.49 -2.46
CA ALA A 77 -1.92 19.60 -1.58
C ALA A 77 -3.46 19.70 -1.37
N ASN A 78 -4.11 18.58 -1.09
CA ASN A 78 -5.51 18.61 -0.66
C ASN A 78 -5.52 19.15 0.77
N PRO A 79 -6.20 20.27 1.06
CA PRO A 79 -6.25 20.86 2.39
C PRO A 79 -6.81 19.91 3.45
N ASN A 80 -7.62 18.91 3.06
CA ASN A 80 -8.05 17.83 3.94
C ASN A 80 -6.94 16.77 4.21
N THR A 81 -5.79 16.86 3.52
CA THR A 81 -4.62 15.99 3.68
C THR A 81 -3.41 16.72 4.26
N ASN A 82 -3.52 18.00 4.60
CA ASN A 82 -2.43 18.85 5.10
C ASN A 82 -1.76 18.37 6.39
N ASN A 83 -2.24 17.27 7.00
CA ASN A 83 -1.65 16.65 8.17
C ASN A 83 -1.37 15.16 7.96
N LYS A 84 -1.17 14.66 6.72
CA LYS A 84 -0.79 13.27 6.56
C LYS A 84 0.61 13.06 7.11
N VAL A 85 0.64 12.27 8.13
CA VAL A 85 1.84 11.80 8.79
C VAL A 85 2.53 10.83 7.83
N LEU A 86 3.78 11.16 7.46
CA LEU A 86 4.62 10.35 6.60
C LEU A 86 5.57 9.52 7.46
N TYR A 87 5.71 8.25 7.11
CA TYR A 87 6.61 7.34 7.79
C TYR A 87 7.75 6.92 6.86
N ASP A 88 8.99 6.90 7.37
CA ASP A 88 10.04 6.15 6.71
C ASP A 88 9.69 4.66 6.77
N GLY A 89 9.37 4.09 5.62
CA GLY A 89 8.82 2.74 5.51
C GLY A 89 9.83 1.67 5.93
N PHE A 90 11.13 1.87 5.72
CA PHE A 90 12.14 0.90 6.14
C PHE A 90 12.33 0.92 7.66
N LEU A 91 12.38 2.10 8.26
CA LEU A 91 12.45 2.23 9.72
C LEU A 91 11.18 1.68 10.37
N PHE A 92 10.00 2.05 9.83
CA PHE A 92 8.71 1.58 10.31
C PHE A 92 8.60 0.05 10.27
N THR A 93 8.88 -0.57 9.12
CA THR A 93 8.84 -2.02 8.99
C THR A 93 9.85 -2.71 9.89
N GLY A 94 11.05 -2.15 10.04
CA GLY A 94 12.08 -2.66 10.97
C GLY A 94 11.62 -2.69 12.43
N VAL A 95 10.95 -1.61 12.88
CA VAL A 95 10.36 -1.55 14.23
C VAL A 95 9.28 -2.61 14.39
N VAL A 96 8.31 -2.66 13.47
CA VAL A 96 7.16 -3.58 13.57
C VAL A 96 7.60 -5.04 13.46
N ASN A 97 8.51 -5.36 12.55
CA ASN A 97 9.02 -6.72 12.36
C ASN A 97 9.65 -7.28 13.64
N LYS A 98 10.37 -6.46 14.38
CA LYS A 98 10.97 -6.91 15.65
C LYS A 98 9.92 -7.43 16.64
N TYR A 99 8.78 -6.74 16.77
CA TYR A 99 7.69 -7.16 17.64
C TYR A 99 6.91 -8.33 17.06
N PHE A 100 6.69 -8.34 15.75
CA PHE A 100 5.99 -9.43 15.08
C PHE A 100 6.75 -10.74 15.16
N MET A 101 8.07 -10.74 14.89
CA MET A 101 8.92 -11.94 14.93
C MET A 101 9.11 -12.49 16.34
N SER A 102 9.01 -11.66 17.37
CA SER A 102 9.04 -12.11 18.76
C SER A 102 7.69 -12.67 19.24
N ASN A 103 6.63 -12.54 18.43
CA ASN A 103 5.32 -13.10 18.76
C ASN A 103 5.30 -14.61 18.55
N LEU A 104 4.72 -15.36 19.49
CA LEU A 104 4.65 -16.82 19.48
C LEU A 104 3.89 -17.40 18.28
N HIS A 105 3.07 -16.60 17.61
CA HIS A 105 2.28 -17.02 16.42
C HIS A 105 2.98 -16.74 15.10
N TRP A 106 4.17 -16.09 15.10
CA TRP A 106 4.94 -15.87 13.90
C TRP A 106 5.49 -17.19 13.34
N SER A 107 5.37 -17.36 12.02
CA SER A 107 5.88 -18.53 11.32
C SER A 107 6.24 -18.18 9.88
N LEU A 108 7.36 -18.69 9.40
CA LEU A 108 7.74 -18.65 7.97
C LEU A 108 6.79 -19.48 7.07
N ASN A 109 5.91 -20.29 7.68
CA ASN A 109 4.95 -21.11 6.95
C ASN A 109 3.66 -20.35 6.58
N ASN A 110 3.56 -19.07 6.94
CA ASN A 110 2.42 -18.23 6.63
C ASN A 110 2.89 -17.00 5.85
N ILE A 111 2.00 -16.47 5.01
CA ILE A 111 2.16 -15.17 4.36
C ILE A 111 1.35 -14.17 5.17
N ASN A 112 1.99 -13.10 5.64
CA ASN A 112 1.34 -12.11 6.49
C ASN A 112 1.22 -10.77 5.78
N ILE A 113 -0.01 -10.26 5.62
CA ILE A 113 -0.31 -9.01 4.91
C ILE A 113 -1.08 -8.08 5.83
N ILE A 114 -0.57 -6.87 6.02
CA ILE A 114 -1.19 -5.82 6.84
C ILE A 114 -1.70 -4.72 5.93
N PHE A 115 -2.99 -4.45 5.95
CA PHE A 115 -3.59 -3.28 5.32
C PHE A 115 -3.58 -2.10 6.29
N THR A 116 -3.05 -0.96 5.86
CA THR A 116 -2.92 0.24 6.69
C THR A 116 -3.28 1.50 5.89
N ASP A 117 -3.68 2.58 6.55
CA ASP A 117 -3.80 3.91 5.94
C ASP A 117 -2.54 4.78 6.12
N ARG A 118 -1.53 4.27 6.84
CA ARG A 118 -0.26 4.97 7.00
C ARG A 118 0.39 5.20 5.64
N LEU A 119 0.84 6.42 5.39
CA LEU A 119 1.58 6.74 4.17
C LEU A 119 3.05 6.40 4.39
N LEU A 120 3.45 5.24 3.86
CA LEU A 120 4.80 4.71 3.97
C LEU A 120 5.64 5.19 2.78
N CYS A 121 6.83 5.73 3.06
CA CYS A 121 7.74 6.25 2.06
C CYS A 121 9.09 5.54 2.15
N THR A 122 9.80 5.42 1.03
CA THR A 122 11.20 4.98 1.00
C THR A 122 12.09 6.06 0.44
N PHE A 123 13.29 6.20 1.02
CA PHE A 123 14.27 7.18 0.56
C PHE A 123 15.12 6.59 -0.56
N GLU A 124 14.98 7.13 -1.76
CA GLU A 124 15.74 6.71 -2.95
C GLU A 124 16.06 7.92 -3.83
N ASN A 125 17.26 7.95 -4.43
CA ASN A 125 17.68 9.03 -5.33
C ASN A 125 17.53 10.43 -4.71
N LYS A 126 17.90 10.58 -3.44
CA LYS A 126 17.87 11.82 -2.65
C LYS A 126 16.47 12.39 -2.40
N ARG A 127 15.43 11.57 -2.45
CA ARG A 127 14.06 11.99 -2.11
C ARG A 127 13.26 10.82 -1.53
N TYR A 128 12.17 11.14 -0.83
CA TYR A 128 11.21 10.16 -0.39
C TYR A 128 10.21 9.85 -1.50
N HIS A 129 9.87 8.57 -1.65
CA HIS A 129 8.85 8.07 -2.56
C HIS A 129 7.77 7.35 -1.77
N ALA A 130 6.52 7.78 -1.90
CA ALA A 130 5.38 7.05 -1.36
C ALA A 130 5.30 5.64 -1.97
N ARG A 131 4.83 4.67 -1.18
CA ARG A 131 4.70 3.27 -1.59
C ARG A 131 3.29 2.76 -1.34
N VAL A 132 2.75 2.02 -2.31
CA VAL A 132 1.51 1.25 -2.12
C VAL A 132 1.80 0.02 -1.28
N ILE A 133 2.93 -0.63 -1.54
CA ILE A 133 3.32 -1.89 -0.92
C ILE A 133 4.78 -1.85 -0.48
N LEU A 134 5.04 -2.35 0.71
CA LEU A 134 6.37 -2.68 1.21
C LEU A 134 6.42 -4.18 1.45
N MET A 135 7.19 -4.87 0.61
CA MET A 135 7.37 -6.32 0.68
C MET A 135 8.16 -6.71 1.92
N GLY A 136 7.79 -7.80 2.53
CA GLY A 136 8.47 -8.36 3.71
C GLY A 136 7.58 -9.30 4.49
N GLN A 137 8.01 -9.70 5.67
CA GLN A 137 7.26 -10.51 6.61
C GLN A 137 7.11 -9.75 7.95
N PRO A 138 5.96 -9.07 8.14
CA PRO A 138 4.79 -8.97 7.26
C PRO A 138 4.98 -8.00 6.09
N THR A 139 4.21 -8.18 5.01
CA THR A 139 4.05 -7.19 3.95
C THR A 139 3.05 -6.12 4.39
N PHE A 140 3.36 -4.84 4.12
CA PHE A 140 2.43 -3.73 4.32
C PHE A 140 1.84 -3.25 3.00
N ILE A 141 0.51 -3.08 2.96
CA ILE A 141 -0.22 -2.52 1.82
C ILE A 141 -0.96 -1.27 2.31
N SER A 142 -0.59 -0.11 1.75
CA SER A 142 -1.10 1.18 2.16
C SER A 142 -2.25 1.65 1.27
N THR A 143 -3.41 1.90 1.86
CA THR A 143 -4.56 2.52 1.18
C THR A 143 -4.29 3.98 0.82
N SER A 144 -3.57 4.72 1.66
CA SER A 144 -3.10 6.07 1.35
C SER A 144 -2.01 6.06 0.29
N GLY A 145 -1.10 5.07 0.35
CA GLY A 145 -0.09 4.88 -0.68
C GLY A 145 -0.70 4.60 -2.05
N LEU A 146 -1.85 3.94 -2.14
CA LEU A 146 -2.55 3.71 -3.40
C LEU A 146 -2.95 5.03 -4.08
N VAL A 147 -3.32 6.03 -3.30
CA VAL A 147 -3.70 7.36 -3.82
C VAL A 147 -2.47 8.20 -4.19
N GLU A 148 -1.41 8.14 -3.35
CA GLU A 148 -0.28 9.08 -3.42
C GLU A 148 0.94 8.56 -4.19
N ALA A 149 1.15 7.23 -4.26
CA ALA A 149 2.36 6.69 -4.86
C ALA A 149 2.34 6.62 -6.39
N PRO A 150 1.30 6.09 -7.05
CA PRO A 150 1.26 6.10 -8.50
C PRO A 150 1.03 7.52 -9.04
N ALA A 151 1.80 7.89 -10.06
CA ALA A 151 1.71 9.23 -10.62
C ALA A 151 0.36 9.49 -11.30
N LYS A 152 -0.22 10.66 -11.05
CA LYS A 152 -1.39 11.18 -11.77
C LYS A 152 -1.03 11.50 -13.24
N PRO A 153 -1.99 11.79 -14.13
CA PRO A 153 -1.71 12.22 -15.51
C PRO A 153 -0.71 13.40 -15.57
N ARG A 154 0.15 13.44 -16.57
CA ARG A 154 1.15 14.52 -16.71
C ARG A 154 0.51 15.90 -16.79
N GLU A 155 -0.62 15.99 -17.46
CA GLU A 155 -1.43 17.20 -17.61
C GLU A 155 -1.88 17.74 -16.24
N TYR A 156 -2.17 16.87 -15.27
CA TYR A 156 -2.51 17.27 -13.90
C TYR A 156 -1.38 18.09 -13.27
N TYR A 157 -0.14 17.62 -13.35
CA TYR A 157 0.99 18.33 -12.74
C TYR A 157 1.30 19.65 -13.45
N PHE A 158 1.16 19.69 -14.78
CA PHE A 158 1.36 20.91 -15.56
C PHE A 158 0.30 21.97 -15.18
N LEU A 159 -0.98 21.60 -15.16
CA LEU A 159 -2.06 22.51 -14.79
C LEU A 159 -1.96 22.92 -13.32
N LYS A 160 -1.57 22.01 -12.41
CA LYS A 160 -1.34 22.31 -11.00
C LYS A 160 -0.30 23.41 -10.82
N ALA A 161 0.82 23.34 -11.53
CA ALA A 161 1.85 24.38 -11.49
C ALA A 161 1.33 25.73 -11.99
N GLN A 162 0.50 25.75 -13.06
CA GLN A 162 -0.12 26.96 -13.58
C GLN A 162 -1.16 27.55 -12.59
N PHE A 163 -1.97 26.70 -11.95
CA PHE A 163 -2.97 27.13 -10.96
C PHE A 163 -2.29 27.78 -9.75
N ILE A 164 -1.23 27.15 -9.23
CA ILE A 164 -0.43 27.70 -8.12
C ILE A 164 0.17 29.06 -8.51
N ALA A 165 0.81 29.16 -9.69
CA ALA A 165 1.38 30.41 -10.18
C ALA A 165 0.36 31.52 -10.36
N ALA A 166 -0.89 31.16 -10.71
CA ALA A 166 -2.00 32.11 -10.91
C ALA A 166 -2.81 32.39 -9.62
N GLY A 167 -2.42 31.81 -8.46
CA GLY A 167 -3.18 31.96 -7.20
C GLY A 167 -4.58 31.31 -7.24
N LYS A 168 -4.80 30.34 -8.15
CA LYS A 168 -6.09 29.65 -8.29
C LYS A 168 -6.20 28.47 -7.33
N ASN A 169 -7.42 28.08 -6.98
CA ASN A 169 -7.69 26.91 -6.16
C ASN A 169 -7.38 25.61 -6.92
N VAL A 170 -6.46 24.82 -6.39
CA VAL A 170 -6.03 23.52 -6.97
C VAL A 170 -7.14 22.47 -6.89
N GLU A 171 -8.10 22.58 -5.97
CA GLU A 171 -9.22 21.61 -5.84
C GLU A 171 -10.07 21.51 -7.13
N GLN A 172 -10.16 22.59 -7.91
CA GLN A 172 -10.84 22.57 -9.20
C GLN A 172 -10.22 21.58 -10.21
N LEU A 173 -8.92 21.25 -10.04
CA LEU A 173 -8.27 20.25 -10.86
C LEU A 173 -8.71 18.83 -10.51
N ASP A 174 -9.00 18.57 -9.24
CA ASP A 174 -9.46 17.24 -8.82
C ASP A 174 -10.83 16.94 -9.44
N GLU A 175 -11.71 17.92 -9.57
CA GLU A 175 -12.98 17.79 -10.31
C GLU A 175 -12.75 17.52 -11.80
N TYR A 176 -11.84 18.27 -12.43
CA TYR A 176 -11.52 18.12 -13.86
C TYR A 176 -10.93 16.75 -14.22
N PHE A 177 -10.11 16.19 -13.32
CA PHE A 177 -9.47 14.89 -13.49
C PHE A 177 -10.20 13.75 -12.76
N SER A 178 -11.42 13.97 -12.27
CA SER A 178 -12.20 12.95 -11.56
C SER A 178 -12.32 11.65 -12.37
N GLY A 179 -12.10 10.52 -11.71
CA GLY A 179 -12.14 9.20 -12.33
C GLY A 179 -10.88 8.80 -13.14
N GLN A 180 -9.90 9.71 -13.33
CA GLN A 180 -8.63 9.41 -14.01
C GLN A 180 -7.54 8.90 -13.05
N TYR A 181 -7.79 8.93 -11.75
CA TYR A 181 -6.94 8.38 -10.69
C TYR A 181 -7.79 7.90 -9.53
N VAL A 182 -7.19 7.10 -8.66
CA VAL A 182 -7.83 6.62 -7.43
C VAL A 182 -7.84 7.74 -6.40
N GLU A 183 -9.00 8.00 -5.85
CA GLU A 183 -9.22 9.00 -4.80
C GLU A 183 -9.28 8.34 -3.40
N TYR A 184 -9.24 9.17 -2.35
CA TYR A 184 -9.47 8.67 -1.00
C TYR A 184 -10.90 8.15 -0.87
N ASN A 185 -11.04 6.96 -0.30
CA ASN A 185 -12.31 6.22 -0.18
C ASN A 185 -12.95 5.83 -1.53
N ASP A 186 -12.16 5.73 -2.60
CA ASP A 186 -12.64 5.24 -3.90
C ASP A 186 -13.23 3.82 -3.74
N PRO A 187 -14.44 3.55 -4.27
CA PRO A 187 -15.06 2.22 -4.19
C PRO A 187 -14.25 1.12 -4.90
N LYS A 188 -13.35 1.47 -5.82
CA LYS A 188 -12.45 0.53 -6.52
C LYS A 188 -11.27 0.07 -5.63
N THR A 189 -11.03 0.71 -4.49
CA THR A 189 -9.88 0.43 -3.60
C THR A 189 -9.71 -1.06 -3.33
N THR A 190 -10.77 -1.75 -2.94
CA THR A 190 -10.72 -3.19 -2.62
C THR A 190 -10.25 -4.02 -3.80
N ASP A 191 -10.85 -3.83 -4.98
CA ASP A 191 -10.51 -4.61 -6.18
C ASP A 191 -9.06 -4.39 -6.63
N ILE A 192 -8.56 -3.15 -6.51
CA ILE A 192 -7.18 -2.81 -6.81
C ILE A 192 -6.23 -3.47 -5.81
N LEU A 193 -6.55 -3.44 -4.51
CA LEU A 193 -5.67 -3.97 -3.46
C LEU A 193 -5.60 -5.51 -3.46
N VAL A 194 -6.55 -6.22 -4.07
CA VAL A 194 -6.41 -7.65 -4.39
C VAL A 194 -5.15 -7.90 -5.24
N SER A 195 -4.87 -7.05 -6.22
CA SER A 195 -3.67 -7.18 -7.06
C SER A 195 -2.38 -6.98 -6.26
N TYR A 196 -2.36 -6.05 -5.31
CA TYR A 196 -1.21 -5.85 -4.43
C TYR A 196 -1.04 -7.00 -3.41
N ALA A 197 -2.14 -7.58 -2.94
CA ALA A 197 -2.09 -8.81 -2.14
C ALA A 197 -1.49 -9.98 -2.95
N LEU A 198 -1.86 -10.12 -4.22
CA LEU A 198 -1.26 -11.10 -5.13
C LEU A 198 0.23 -10.84 -5.34
N GLN A 199 0.67 -9.57 -5.51
CA GLN A 199 2.09 -9.24 -5.60
C GLN A 199 2.86 -9.69 -4.35
N SER A 200 2.31 -9.51 -3.15
CA SER A 200 2.90 -10.03 -1.91
C SER A 200 3.00 -11.55 -1.91
N ILE A 201 1.93 -12.24 -2.30
CA ILE A 201 1.89 -13.70 -2.36
C ILE A 201 2.93 -14.23 -3.35
N PHE A 202 3.00 -13.66 -4.55
CA PHE A 202 4.01 -14.06 -5.55
C PHE A 202 5.43 -13.75 -5.13
N TYR A 203 5.66 -12.67 -4.39
CA TYR A 203 6.96 -12.39 -3.77
C TYR A 203 7.39 -13.52 -2.84
N GLU A 204 6.51 -13.98 -1.97
CA GLU A 204 6.79 -15.08 -1.03
C GLU A 204 6.98 -16.43 -1.74
N LEU A 205 6.26 -16.66 -2.84
CA LEU A 205 6.35 -17.91 -3.59
C LEU A 205 7.58 -17.99 -4.49
N THR A 206 8.00 -16.88 -5.07
CA THR A 206 8.97 -16.88 -6.19
C THR A 206 10.15 -15.92 -5.98
N GLY A 207 10.13 -15.07 -4.96
CA GLY A 207 11.08 -13.97 -4.78
C GLY A 207 10.86 -12.81 -5.78
N LYS A 208 9.86 -12.90 -6.66
CA LYS A 208 9.59 -11.91 -7.72
C LYS A 208 8.14 -11.43 -7.66
N PRO A 209 7.89 -10.23 -7.11
CA PRO A 209 6.53 -9.71 -6.97
C PRO A 209 5.92 -9.23 -8.28
N PHE A 210 6.76 -8.88 -9.27
CA PHE A 210 6.34 -8.17 -10.48
C PHE A 210 6.43 -9.02 -11.74
N CYS A 211 5.54 -8.72 -12.69
CA CYS A 211 5.48 -9.29 -14.03
C CYS A 211 5.85 -8.24 -15.07
N SER A 212 6.61 -8.62 -16.10
CA SER A 212 6.92 -7.75 -17.24
C SER A 212 5.74 -7.57 -18.21
N ASN A 213 4.71 -8.42 -18.12
CA ASN A 213 3.51 -8.30 -18.95
C ASN A 213 2.58 -7.20 -18.39
N ASN A 214 2.41 -6.13 -19.13
CA ASN A 214 1.56 -4.99 -18.79
C ASN A 214 0.04 -5.26 -18.83
N LYS A 215 -0.38 -6.51 -19.02
CA LYS A 215 -1.77 -6.96 -18.88
C LYS A 215 -1.98 -7.85 -17.67
N CYS A 216 -0.93 -8.11 -16.89
CA CYS A 216 -0.95 -8.90 -15.68
C CYS A 216 -1.11 -8.00 -14.46
N CYS A 217 -1.98 -8.34 -13.52
CA CYS A 217 -2.17 -7.56 -12.29
C CYS A 217 -0.91 -7.46 -11.40
N LEU A 218 0.10 -8.31 -11.66
CA LEU A 218 1.42 -8.21 -11.02
C LEU A 218 2.35 -7.20 -11.72
N PHE A 219 1.89 -6.48 -12.74
CA PHE A 219 2.70 -5.43 -13.39
C PHE A 219 3.01 -4.33 -12.38
N ASN A 220 4.25 -3.82 -12.38
CA ASN A 220 4.66 -2.73 -11.50
C ASN A 220 4.19 -1.39 -12.07
N SER A 221 2.95 -1.02 -11.78
CA SER A 221 2.34 0.21 -12.28
C SER A 221 2.86 1.43 -11.54
N HIS A 222 3.39 2.39 -12.30
CA HIS A 222 3.87 3.67 -11.79
C HIS A 222 2.89 4.84 -12.03
N TRP A 223 1.83 4.58 -12.80
CA TRP A 223 0.83 5.58 -13.17
C TRP A 223 -0.55 5.18 -12.68
N GLN A 224 -1.34 6.13 -12.22
CA GLN A 224 -2.74 5.91 -11.82
C GLN A 224 -3.58 5.29 -12.93
N LYS A 225 -3.32 5.67 -14.19
CA LYS A 225 -3.96 5.06 -15.35
C LYS A 225 -3.74 3.55 -15.40
N ASP A 226 -2.48 3.11 -15.20
CA ASP A 226 -2.15 1.68 -15.24
C ASP A 226 -2.80 0.94 -14.06
N VAL A 227 -2.85 1.57 -12.88
CA VAL A 227 -3.54 1.02 -11.70
C VAL A 227 -5.02 0.76 -12.01
N LEU A 228 -5.70 1.73 -12.61
CA LEU A 228 -7.12 1.61 -12.98
C LEU A 228 -7.37 0.61 -14.13
N GLU A 229 -6.43 0.47 -15.06
CA GLU A 229 -6.59 -0.43 -16.22
C GLU A 229 -6.14 -1.87 -15.92
N ILE A 230 -5.14 -2.06 -15.07
CA ILE A 230 -4.46 -3.35 -14.86
C ILE A 230 -4.76 -3.93 -13.48
N GLN A 231 -4.42 -3.21 -12.39
CA GLN A 231 -4.61 -3.70 -11.02
C GLN A 231 -6.09 -3.83 -10.66
N TYR A 232 -6.93 -2.90 -11.09
CA TYR A 232 -8.37 -2.96 -10.83
C TYR A 232 -9.03 -4.24 -11.36
N LYS A 233 -8.53 -4.79 -12.48
CA LYS A 233 -9.06 -6.03 -13.07
C LYS A 233 -8.60 -7.30 -12.35
N ALA A 234 -7.58 -7.22 -11.51
CA ALA A 234 -6.98 -8.32 -10.75
C ALA A 234 -6.71 -9.61 -11.58
N LYS A 235 -6.38 -9.45 -12.88
CA LYS A 235 -6.21 -10.58 -13.82
C LYS A 235 -4.75 -11.00 -13.93
N LEU A 236 -4.45 -12.24 -13.60
CA LEU A 236 -3.14 -12.86 -13.82
C LEU A 236 -2.93 -13.23 -15.29
N CYS A 237 -1.69 -13.13 -15.78
CA CYS A 237 -1.33 -13.72 -17.08
C CYS A 237 -1.26 -15.25 -16.98
N LYS A 238 -1.27 -15.92 -18.15
CA LYS A 238 -1.25 -17.40 -18.23
C LYS A 238 -0.08 -18.03 -17.46
N GLN A 239 1.08 -17.38 -17.43
CA GLN A 239 2.25 -17.88 -16.71
C GLN A 239 2.01 -17.90 -15.20
N HIS A 240 1.48 -16.80 -14.63
CA HIS A 240 1.23 -16.72 -13.19
C HIS A 240 -0.01 -17.51 -12.77
N GLN A 241 -1.02 -17.62 -13.64
CA GLN A 241 -2.17 -18.51 -13.38
C GLN A 241 -1.69 -19.96 -13.20
N LYS A 242 -0.85 -20.48 -14.11
CA LYS A 242 -0.30 -21.83 -13.99
C LYS A 242 0.47 -22.11 -12.71
N LEU A 243 1.10 -21.09 -12.10
CA LEU A 243 1.82 -21.26 -10.83
C LEU A 243 0.88 -21.47 -9.64
N LEU A 244 -0.38 -21.02 -9.74
CA LEU A 244 -1.41 -21.25 -8.72
C LEU A 244 -2.13 -22.59 -8.90
N ASP A 245 -2.13 -23.16 -10.11
CA ASP A 245 -2.82 -24.41 -10.45
C ASP A 245 -2.02 -25.68 -10.03
N TYR A 246 -0.78 -25.53 -9.54
CA TYR A 246 0.11 -26.60 -9.04
C TYR A 246 0.18 -26.59 -7.50
#